data_17b477db3962eeb460fbf64446922e31
#
_entry.id   17b477db3962eeb460fbf64446922e31
#
_cell.length_a   1.000
_cell.length_b   1.000
_cell.length_c   1.000
_cell.angle_alpha   90.00
_cell.angle_beta   90.00
_cell.angle_gamma   90.00
#
_symmetry.space_group_name_H-M   'P 1'
#
loop_
_entity.id
_entity.type
_entity.pdbx_description
1 polymer ?
#
loop_
_entity_poly.entity_id
_entity_poly.type
_entity_poly.pdbx_seq_one_letter_code
_entity_poly.pdbx_strand_id
1 'polypeptide(L)'
;MTTTGIPSPSVIAALLVASVALATSALAAPIAFPTAEGYGRFAQGGRGGRVIHVTNLNDSGEGSLRAAVEQSGPRTVVFDVSGLITLESRLIIRKTNSELTIAGQTAPGNGICLRKYNMGMLGATNVIVRYMRVRPGNLSGMTLDGMGMASSDNCIIDHCSISWTLDEAISTRGAHNITLQRTLISEALNAAGHKKYPPGTEHGYAASIGGDIGSFHHNLLAHCAGRNWSLAGGLCRKHRPNPQV
;
A
#
# COMPACT_ATOMS: atom_id res chain seq x y z
N MET A 1 58.21 -10.88 -41.88
CA MET A 1 57.44 -9.62 -41.99
C MET A 1 55.95 -9.97 -41.99
N THR A 2 55.26 -9.84 -40.89
CA THR A 2 53.82 -10.10 -40.77
C THR A 2 53.06 -8.80 -40.94
N THR A 3 52.34 -8.64 -42.04
CA THR A 3 51.49 -7.47 -42.32
C THR A 3 50.22 -7.59 -41.52
N THR A 4 50.03 -6.80 -40.50
CA THR A 4 48.74 -6.62 -39.81
C THR A 4 47.83 -5.79 -40.70
N GLY A 5 46.88 -6.44 -41.36
CA GLY A 5 45.91 -5.77 -42.22
C GLY A 5 44.91 -4.95 -41.35
N ILE A 6 44.77 -3.66 -41.72
CA ILE A 6 43.74 -2.82 -41.14
C ILE A 6 42.36 -3.31 -41.61
N PRO A 7 41.40 -3.55 -40.73
CA PRO A 7 40.05 -4.02 -41.14
C PRO A 7 39.36 -2.96 -42.05
N SER A 8 38.60 -3.44 -42.99
CA SER A 8 37.93 -2.59 -43.99
C SER A 8 36.91 -1.63 -43.32
N PRO A 9 36.64 -0.46 -43.93
CA PRO A 9 35.68 0.51 -43.39
C PRO A 9 34.32 -0.07 -43.11
N SER A 10 33.91 -1.08 -43.86
CA SER A 10 32.62 -1.79 -43.68
C SER A 10 32.58 -2.59 -42.37
N VAL A 11 33.71 -3.19 -41.94
CA VAL A 11 33.79 -3.96 -40.69
C VAL A 11 33.78 -3.00 -39.50
N ILE A 12 34.42 -1.85 -39.61
CA ILE A 12 34.40 -0.83 -38.57
C ILE A 12 33.01 -0.21 -38.40
N ALA A 13 32.29 0.04 -39.50
CA ALA A 13 30.93 0.53 -39.49
C ALA A 13 29.96 -0.48 -38.88
N ALA A 14 30.11 -1.79 -39.15
CA ALA A 14 29.30 -2.84 -38.57
C ALA A 14 29.53 -3.01 -37.06
N LEU A 15 30.75 -2.86 -36.58
CA LEU A 15 31.08 -2.87 -35.16
C LEU A 15 30.54 -1.65 -34.39
N LEU A 16 30.54 -0.48 -35.00
CA LEU A 16 29.96 0.75 -34.46
C LEU A 16 28.44 0.69 -34.37
N VAL A 17 27.76 0.13 -35.36
CA VAL A 17 26.31 -0.06 -35.34
C VAL A 17 25.91 -1.11 -34.29
N ALA A 18 26.68 -2.18 -34.13
CA ALA A 18 26.42 -3.21 -33.11
C ALA A 18 26.62 -2.65 -31.68
N SER A 19 27.57 -1.74 -31.46
CA SER A 19 27.80 -1.11 -30.15
C SER A 19 26.74 -0.08 -29.78
N VAL A 20 26.10 0.57 -30.75
CA VAL A 20 24.98 1.47 -30.50
C VAL A 20 23.68 0.73 -30.22
N ALA A 21 23.49 -0.46 -30.81
CA ALA A 21 22.30 -1.29 -30.58
C ALA A 21 22.30 -1.97 -29.18
N LEU A 22 23.44 -2.05 -28.47
CA LEU A 22 23.55 -2.64 -27.13
C LEU A 22 23.45 -1.61 -26.00
N ALA A 23 23.33 -0.33 -26.31
CA ALA A 23 22.90 0.67 -25.33
C ALA A 23 21.36 0.57 -25.15
N THR A 24 20.88 -0.59 -24.68
CA THR A 24 19.56 -0.67 -24.06
C THR A 24 19.64 0.23 -22.84
N SER A 25 19.10 1.44 -22.97
CA SER A 25 18.83 2.28 -21.80
C SER A 25 18.09 1.39 -20.82
N ALA A 26 18.70 1.09 -19.68
CA ALA A 26 17.99 0.49 -18.56
C ALA A 26 16.85 1.46 -18.22
N LEU A 27 15.66 1.21 -18.78
CA LEU A 27 14.49 1.98 -18.47
C LEU A 27 14.33 1.88 -16.95
N ALA A 28 14.42 3.02 -16.28
CA ALA A 28 14.17 3.06 -14.84
C ALA A 28 12.84 2.38 -14.55
N ALA A 29 12.81 1.52 -13.53
CA ALA A 29 11.59 0.79 -13.18
C ALA A 29 10.43 1.79 -13.05
N PRO A 30 9.29 1.55 -13.71
CA PRO A 30 8.19 2.50 -13.71
C PRO A 30 7.65 2.68 -12.30
N ILE A 31 7.45 3.93 -11.89
CA ILE A 31 6.83 4.25 -10.61
C ILE A 31 5.34 3.91 -10.62
N ALA A 32 4.77 3.72 -9.43
CA ALA A 32 3.38 3.31 -9.23
C ALA A 32 2.37 4.27 -9.90
N PHE A 33 2.61 5.57 -9.78
CA PHE A 33 1.87 6.66 -10.41
C PHE A 33 2.74 7.94 -10.38
N PRO A 34 2.45 8.98 -11.18
CA PRO A 34 3.35 10.14 -11.37
C PRO A 34 3.82 10.85 -10.11
N THR A 35 3.05 10.80 -9.03
CA THR A 35 3.37 11.43 -7.72
C THR A 35 3.77 10.42 -6.64
N ALA A 36 4.11 9.20 -7.01
CA ALA A 36 4.58 8.18 -6.07
C ALA A 36 6.02 8.48 -5.64
N GLU A 37 6.24 8.55 -4.34
CA GLU A 37 7.52 8.85 -3.74
C GLU A 37 7.91 7.77 -2.70
N GLY A 38 9.11 7.85 -2.17
CA GLY A 38 9.58 6.94 -1.14
C GLY A 38 9.90 5.53 -1.63
N TYR A 39 10.07 4.62 -0.70
CA TYR A 39 10.53 3.25 -1.01
C TYR A 39 9.45 2.40 -1.70
N GLY A 40 8.16 2.62 -1.39
CA GLY A 40 7.05 1.94 -2.04
C GLY A 40 6.69 2.47 -3.44
N ARG A 41 7.41 3.49 -3.94
CA ARG A 41 7.10 4.11 -5.24
C ARG A 41 7.19 3.17 -6.44
N PHE A 42 7.84 2.04 -6.29
CA PHE A 42 7.98 1.04 -7.36
C PHE A 42 6.94 -0.07 -7.30
N ALA A 43 5.95 0.04 -6.40
CA ALA A 43 4.82 -0.89 -6.37
C ALA A 43 4.16 -0.97 -7.75
N GLN A 44 4.04 -2.18 -8.27
CA GLN A 44 3.47 -2.40 -9.61
C GLN A 44 1.94 -2.42 -9.58
N GLY A 45 1.36 -2.77 -8.43
CA GLY A 45 -0.07 -2.89 -8.31
C GLY A 45 -0.66 -3.88 -9.32
N GLY A 46 -1.78 -3.52 -9.88
CA GLY A 46 -2.47 -4.31 -10.90
C GLY A 46 -2.02 -4.07 -12.34
N ARG A 47 -0.85 -3.46 -12.54
CA ARG A 47 -0.37 -3.09 -13.89
C ARG A 47 -0.31 -4.31 -14.83
N GLY A 48 -0.85 -4.15 -16.04
CA GLY A 48 -0.92 -5.22 -17.05
C GLY A 48 -1.99 -6.27 -16.79
N GLY A 49 -2.71 -6.16 -15.69
CA GLY A 49 -3.78 -7.09 -15.33
C GLY A 49 -5.18 -6.60 -15.72
N ARG A 50 -6.19 -7.23 -15.14
CA ARG A 50 -7.59 -6.94 -15.42
C ARG A 50 -8.04 -5.63 -14.75
N VAL A 51 -9.00 -4.94 -15.35
CA VAL A 51 -9.77 -3.89 -14.67
C VAL A 51 -11.05 -4.52 -14.14
N ILE A 52 -11.34 -4.30 -12.86
CA ILE A 52 -12.53 -4.84 -12.19
C ILE A 52 -13.35 -3.66 -11.66
N HIS A 53 -14.60 -3.59 -12.05
CA HIS A 53 -15.52 -2.55 -11.65
C HIS A 53 -16.27 -2.93 -10.37
N VAL A 54 -16.26 -2.04 -9.38
CA VAL A 54 -17.12 -2.11 -8.21
C VAL A 54 -18.41 -1.35 -8.54
N THR A 55 -19.50 -2.09 -8.67
CA THR A 55 -20.78 -1.60 -9.17
C THR A 55 -21.85 -1.46 -8.09
N ASN A 56 -21.57 -1.89 -6.86
CA ASN A 56 -22.46 -1.75 -5.72
C ASN A 56 -21.71 -1.57 -4.40
N LEU A 57 -22.43 -1.21 -3.34
CA LEU A 57 -21.90 -0.94 -2.01
C LEU A 57 -22.08 -2.10 -1.02
N ASN A 58 -22.43 -3.28 -1.49
CA ASN A 58 -22.56 -4.48 -0.66
C ASN A 58 -21.19 -4.90 -0.09
N ASP A 59 -21.18 -5.55 1.06
CA ASP A 59 -19.94 -6.11 1.62
C ASP A 59 -19.37 -7.20 0.72
N SER A 60 -20.22 -8.05 0.15
CA SER A 60 -19.82 -9.24 -0.60
C SER A 60 -20.73 -9.49 -1.81
N GLY A 61 -20.39 -10.51 -2.59
CA GLY A 61 -21.11 -10.86 -3.81
C GLY A 61 -20.59 -10.16 -5.05
N GLU A 62 -21.16 -10.45 -6.18
CA GLU A 62 -20.77 -9.90 -7.49
C GLU A 62 -20.85 -8.37 -7.48
N GLY A 63 -19.85 -7.74 -8.09
CA GLY A 63 -19.73 -6.27 -8.17
C GLY A 63 -19.32 -5.58 -6.87
N SER A 64 -19.10 -6.31 -5.76
CA SER A 64 -18.62 -5.73 -4.50
C SER A 64 -17.12 -5.50 -4.50
N LEU A 65 -16.66 -4.57 -3.65
CA LEU A 65 -15.22 -4.34 -3.42
C LEU A 65 -14.52 -5.62 -2.92
N ARG A 66 -15.15 -6.36 -2.00
CA ARG A 66 -14.58 -7.60 -1.46
C ARG A 66 -14.36 -8.64 -2.57
N ALA A 67 -15.35 -8.87 -3.42
CA ALA A 67 -15.21 -9.79 -4.54
C ALA A 67 -14.07 -9.42 -5.50
N ALA A 68 -13.81 -8.12 -5.69
CA ALA A 68 -12.69 -7.64 -6.50
C ALA A 68 -11.34 -7.82 -5.80
N VAL A 69 -11.27 -7.54 -4.49
CA VAL A 69 -10.03 -7.62 -3.69
C VAL A 69 -9.60 -9.07 -3.46
N GLU A 70 -10.53 -9.99 -3.24
CA GLU A 70 -10.22 -11.38 -2.90
C GLU A 70 -9.77 -12.23 -4.10
N GLN A 71 -9.88 -11.73 -5.33
CA GLN A 71 -9.32 -12.40 -6.51
C GLN A 71 -7.80 -12.46 -6.46
N SER A 72 -7.22 -13.34 -7.25
CA SER A 72 -5.76 -13.46 -7.44
C SER A 72 -5.32 -12.88 -8.80
N GLY A 73 -4.02 -12.64 -8.92
CA GLY A 73 -3.36 -12.10 -10.11
C GLY A 73 -3.51 -10.59 -10.26
N PRO A 74 -2.75 -9.99 -11.18
CA PRO A 74 -2.70 -8.55 -11.37
C PRO A 74 -4.07 -7.96 -11.74
N ARG A 75 -4.51 -6.92 -11.01
CA ARG A 75 -5.80 -6.28 -11.24
C ARG A 75 -5.88 -4.87 -10.68
N THR A 76 -6.59 -4.03 -11.39
CA THR A 76 -6.95 -2.67 -10.95
C THR A 76 -8.44 -2.60 -10.65
N VAL A 77 -8.76 -2.26 -9.41
CA VAL A 77 -10.14 -2.08 -8.95
C VAL A 77 -10.52 -0.61 -9.13
N VAL A 78 -11.58 -0.37 -9.89
CA VAL A 78 -12.18 0.94 -10.13
C VAL A 78 -13.62 0.95 -9.65
N PHE A 79 -14.19 2.14 -9.41
CA PHE A 79 -15.51 2.27 -8.80
C PHE A 79 -16.45 3.02 -9.73
N ASP A 80 -17.60 2.43 -10.03
CA ASP A 80 -18.70 3.05 -10.75
C ASP A 80 -19.73 3.68 -9.79
N VAL A 81 -19.55 3.43 -8.49
CA VAL A 81 -20.41 3.90 -7.41
C VAL A 81 -19.62 4.66 -6.36
N SER A 82 -20.30 5.48 -5.57
CA SER A 82 -19.74 6.14 -4.38
C SER A 82 -20.65 5.93 -3.18
N GLY A 83 -20.07 5.95 -1.99
CA GLY A 83 -20.84 5.83 -0.75
C GLY A 83 -20.13 5.07 0.34
N LEU A 84 -20.95 4.52 1.24
CA LEU A 84 -20.54 3.83 2.44
C LEU A 84 -20.71 2.31 2.27
N ILE A 85 -19.61 1.59 2.33
CA ILE A 85 -19.59 0.13 2.38
C ILE A 85 -19.51 -0.28 3.85
N THR A 86 -20.54 -0.96 4.34
CA THR A 86 -20.53 -1.54 5.69
C THR A 86 -19.99 -2.94 5.61
N LEU A 87 -18.73 -3.11 6.00
CA LEU A 87 -18.08 -4.43 5.99
C LEU A 87 -18.67 -5.33 7.09
N GLU A 88 -18.85 -6.61 6.81
CA GLU A 88 -19.28 -7.62 7.78
C GLU A 88 -18.12 -8.46 8.32
N SER A 89 -16.93 -8.29 7.75
CA SER A 89 -15.67 -8.85 8.22
C SER A 89 -14.48 -8.00 7.77
N ARG A 90 -13.31 -8.27 8.32
CA ARG A 90 -12.07 -7.59 7.93
C ARG A 90 -11.78 -7.82 6.44
N LEU A 91 -11.41 -6.77 5.73
CA LEU A 91 -11.00 -6.85 4.32
C LEU A 91 -9.45 -6.85 4.26
N ILE A 92 -8.85 -8.03 4.17
CA ILE A 92 -7.41 -8.19 4.27
C ILE A 92 -6.80 -8.65 2.94
N ILE A 93 -5.95 -7.81 2.40
CA ILE A 93 -5.11 -8.14 1.24
C ILE A 93 -3.93 -8.98 1.73
N ARG A 94 -3.80 -10.19 1.19
CA ARG A 94 -2.75 -11.16 1.55
C ARG A 94 -1.83 -11.44 0.37
N LYS A 95 -0.83 -12.27 0.58
CA LYS A 95 0.08 -12.69 -0.49
C LYS A 95 -0.67 -13.31 -1.69
N THR A 96 -1.72 -14.07 -1.44
CA THR A 96 -2.51 -14.76 -2.47
C THR A 96 -3.32 -13.83 -3.37
N ASN A 97 -3.67 -12.65 -2.88
CA ASN A 97 -4.42 -11.62 -3.59
C ASN A 97 -3.65 -10.29 -3.68
N SER A 98 -2.35 -10.40 -3.80
CA SER A 98 -1.41 -9.31 -4.09
C SER A 98 -1.52 -8.81 -5.54
N GLU A 99 -0.59 -7.97 -5.99
CA GLU A 99 -0.57 -7.37 -7.33
C GLU A 99 -1.87 -6.61 -7.63
N LEU A 100 -2.24 -5.75 -6.69
CA LEU A 100 -3.53 -5.08 -6.66
C LEU A 100 -3.37 -3.57 -6.65
N THR A 101 -4.11 -2.88 -7.50
CA THR A 101 -4.38 -1.45 -7.38
C THR A 101 -5.83 -1.22 -6.98
N ILE A 102 -6.07 -0.50 -5.88
CA ILE A 102 -7.38 0.03 -5.52
C ILE A 102 -7.37 1.53 -5.85
N ALA A 103 -8.08 1.89 -6.91
CA ALA A 103 -8.12 3.24 -7.46
C ALA A 103 -9.36 4.00 -6.96
N GLY A 104 -9.39 4.35 -5.67
CA GLY A 104 -10.53 5.04 -5.04
C GLY A 104 -10.89 6.37 -5.66
N GLN A 105 -9.94 7.04 -6.35
CA GLN A 105 -10.18 8.28 -7.08
C GLN A 105 -11.10 8.13 -8.31
N THR A 106 -11.40 6.92 -8.74
CA THR A 106 -12.35 6.68 -9.83
C THR A 106 -13.80 6.74 -9.38
N ALA A 107 -14.04 6.62 -8.07
CA ALA A 107 -15.38 6.69 -7.52
C ALA A 107 -16.00 8.07 -7.77
N PRO A 108 -17.25 8.15 -8.24
CA PRO A 108 -17.94 9.42 -8.43
C PRO A 108 -18.22 10.12 -7.09
N GLY A 109 -18.62 11.38 -7.17
CA GLY A 109 -19.09 12.17 -6.02
C GLY A 109 -18.10 12.20 -4.85
N ASN A 110 -18.54 11.77 -3.69
CA ASN A 110 -17.74 11.82 -2.47
C ASN A 110 -16.80 10.62 -2.25
N GLY A 111 -16.65 9.72 -3.23
CA GLY A 111 -15.76 8.57 -3.12
C GLY A 111 -16.28 7.46 -2.19
N ILE A 112 -15.40 6.53 -1.81
CA ILE A 112 -15.73 5.34 -1.02
C ILE A 112 -15.29 5.50 0.44
N CYS A 113 -16.15 5.10 1.35
CA CYS A 113 -15.85 4.97 2.77
C CYS A 113 -16.18 3.54 3.27
N LEU A 114 -15.23 2.91 3.94
CA LEU A 114 -15.43 1.62 4.61
C LEU A 114 -15.70 1.83 6.08
N ARG A 115 -16.67 1.13 6.65
CA ARG A 115 -16.95 1.18 8.09
C ARG A 115 -17.16 -0.21 8.70
N LYS A 116 -17.23 -0.26 10.04
CA LYS A 116 -17.48 -1.41 10.92
C LYS A 116 -16.27 -2.33 11.04
N TYR A 117 -15.64 -2.71 9.94
CA TYR A 117 -14.37 -3.43 9.93
C TYR A 117 -13.30 -2.65 9.17
N ASN A 118 -12.08 -3.09 9.31
CA ASN A 118 -10.91 -2.46 8.70
C ASN A 118 -10.57 -3.04 7.32
N MET A 119 -9.75 -2.29 6.59
CA MET A 119 -9.05 -2.76 5.40
C MET A 119 -7.56 -2.71 5.65
N GLY A 120 -6.81 -3.74 5.29
CA GLY A 120 -5.36 -3.74 5.49
C GLY A 120 -4.63 -4.79 4.66
N MET A 121 -3.33 -4.81 4.81
CA MET A 121 -2.42 -5.73 4.13
C MET A 121 -1.71 -6.60 5.17
N LEU A 122 -1.58 -7.89 4.88
CA LEU A 122 -0.83 -8.84 5.70
C LEU A 122 0.00 -9.75 4.81
N GLY A 123 1.30 -9.50 4.75
CA GLY A 123 2.22 -10.22 3.89
C GLY A 123 1.96 -10.00 2.39
N ALA A 124 1.27 -8.94 2.03
CA ALA A 124 0.96 -8.59 0.64
C ALA A 124 2.18 -8.01 -0.07
N THR A 125 2.24 -8.14 -1.38
CA THR A 125 3.29 -7.58 -2.22
C THR A 125 2.71 -6.84 -3.42
N ASN A 126 3.38 -5.78 -3.85
CA ASN A 126 2.97 -5.01 -5.01
C ASN A 126 1.51 -4.50 -4.91
N VAL A 127 1.20 -3.76 -3.84
CA VAL A 127 -0.15 -3.22 -3.63
C VAL A 127 -0.13 -1.70 -3.64
N ILE A 128 -1.07 -1.11 -4.36
CA ILE A 128 -1.31 0.33 -4.43
C ILE A 128 -2.73 0.59 -3.94
N VAL A 129 -2.89 1.42 -2.89
CA VAL A 129 -4.20 1.84 -2.39
C VAL A 129 -4.27 3.37 -2.39
N ARG A 130 -5.25 3.92 -3.07
CA ARG A 130 -5.39 5.37 -3.21
C ARG A 130 -6.83 5.84 -2.96
N TYR A 131 -6.95 7.01 -2.32
CA TYR A 131 -8.21 7.74 -2.13
C TYR A 131 -9.32 6.95 -1.43
N MET A 132 -8.96 6.06 -0.51
CA MET A 132 -9.92 5.33 0.32
C MET A 132 -10.09 6.00 1.69
N ARG A 133 -11.31 5.94 2.21
CA ARG A 133 -11.60 6.33 3.59
C ARG A 133 -11.93 5.09 4.40
N VAL A 134 -11.35 4.98 5.60
CA VAL A 134 -11.55 3.82 6.48
C VAL A 134 -11.97 4.33 7.87
N ARG A 135 -13.12 3.90 8.33
CA ARG A 135 -13.79 4.31 9.56
C ARG A 135 -14.32 3.07 10.31
N PRO A 136 -13.48 2.23 10.92
CA PRO A 136 -13.94 1.01 11.57
C PRO A 136 -14.97 1.29 12.66
N GLY A 137 -14.72 2.27 13.49
CA GLY A 137 -15.54 2.53 14.67
C GLY A 137 -15.54 1.35 15.65
N ASN A 138 -16.47 1.35 16.57
CA ASN A 138 -16.63 0.29 17.57
C ASN A 138 -17.79 -0.69 17.28
N LEU A 139 -18.47 -0.55 16.15
CA LEU A 139 -19.67 -1.33 15.81
C LEU A 139 -19.42 -2.84 15.69
N SER A 140 -18.20 -3.24 15.32
CA SER A 140 -17.83 -4.65 15.24
C SER A 140 -17.64 -5.31 16.60
N GLY A 141 -17.49 -4.53 17.66
CA GLY A 141 -17.08 -4.99 18.98
C GLY A 141 -15.66 -5.56 19.00
N MET A 142 -14.86 -5.34 17.96
CA MET A 142 -13.47 -5.80 17.86
C MET A 142 -12.50 -4.62 17.99
N THR A 143 -11.36 -4.87 18.59
CA THR A 143 -10.23 -3.94 18.58
C THR A 143 -9.53 -4.05 17.23
N LEU A 144 -9.66 -3.03 16.41
CA LEU A 144 -9.17 -3.03 15.04
C LEU A 144 -8.28 -1.81 14.76
N ASP A 145 -7.16 -2.08 14.07
CA ASP A 145 -6.43 -1.05 13.34
C ASP A 145 -7.31 -0.48 12.22
N GLY A 146 -6.92 0.64 11.66
CA GLY A 146 -7.61 1.20 10.49
C GLY A 146 -7.16 0.54 9.19
N MET A 147 -5.94 0.87 8.78
CA MET A 147 -5.23 0.24 7.67
C MET A 147 -3.88 -0.25 8.21
N GLY A 148 -3.35 -1.33 7.67
CA GLY A 148 -2.06 -1.84 8.06
C GLY A 148 -1.30 -2.39 6.85
N MET A 149 0.03 -2.44 6.96
CA MET A 149 0.92 -3.04 5.96
C MET A 149 1.83 -4.08 6.62
N ALA A 150 1.33 -4.82 7.61
CA ALA A 150 2.14 -5.76 8.36
C ALA A 150 2.78 -6.82 7.46
N SER A 151 4.11 -7.00 7.58
CA SER A 151 4.91 -7.95 6.78
C SER A 151 4.74 -7.81 5.25
N SER A 152 4.26 -6.66 4.79
CA SER A 152 4.05 -6.38 3.36
C SER A 152 5.32 -5.82 2.72
N ASP A 153 5.47 -6.03 1.41
CA ASP A 153 6.63 -5.57 0.64
C ASP A 153 6.20 -4.85 -0.64
N ASN A 154 6.92 -3.79 -0.98
CA ASN A 154 6.69 -2.99 -2.17
C ASN A 154 5.23 -2.52 -2.29
N CYS A 155 4.76 -1.80 -1.26
CA CYS A 155 3.38 -1.32 -1.16
C CYS A 155 3.32 0.19 -0.91
N ILE A 156 2.27 0.83 -1.40
CA ILE A 156 2.04 2.26 -1.20
C ILE A 156 0.57 2.55 -0.88
N ILE A 157 0.36 3.35 0.17
CA ILE A 157 -0.91 3.97 0.53
C ILE A 157 -0.79 5.47 0.28
N ASP A 158 -1.72 6.04 -0.50
CA ASP A 158 -1.65 7.41 -0.96
C ASP A 158 -3.02 8.10 -0.92
N HIS A 159 -3.09 9.36 -0.46
CA HIS A 159 -4.32 10.17 -0.38
C HIS A 159 -5.49 9.46 0.32
N CYS A 160 -5.22 8.66 1.33
CA CYS A 160 -6.25 8.00 2.11
C CYS A 160 -6.64 8.82 3.35
N SER A 161 -7.72 8.41 4.00
CA SER A 161 -8.15 9.00 5.28
C SER A 161 -8.59 7.89 6.23
N ILE A 162 -7.97 7.86 7.41
CA ILE A 162 -8.18 6.81 8.41
C ILE A 162 -8.55 7.48 9.73
N SER A 163 -9.72 7.14 10.27
CA SER A 163 -10.18 7.69 11.54
C SER A 163 -11.06 6.70 12.30
N TRP A 164 -11.33 7.00 13.57
CA TRP A 164 -12.23 6.23 14.42
C TRP A 164 -11.80 4.79 14.64
N THR A 165 -10.49 4.57 14.77
CA THR A 165 -9.90 3.27 15.07
C THR A 165 -9.88 3.01 16.57
N LEU A 166 -9.92 1.74 16.99
CA LEU A 166 -9.84 1.33 18.39
C LEU A 166 -8.44 0.89 18.80
N ASP A 167 -7.62 0.53 17.86
CA ASP A 167 -6.17 0.35 17.96
C ASP A 167 -5.51 1.39 17.05
N GLU A 168 -4.33 1.18 16.53
CA GLU A 168 -3.70 2.17 15.68
C GLU A 168 -4.43 2.38 14.35
N ALA A 169 -4.44 3.60 13.85
CA ALA A 169 -4.93 3.83 12.49
C ALA A 169 -4.03 3.14 11.45
N ILE A 170 -2.71 3.11 11.68
CA ILE A 170 -1.72 2.45 10.84
C ILE A 170 -0.76 1.59 11.69
N SER A 171 -0.52 0.35 11.24
CA SER A 171 0.54 -0.53 11.76
C SER A 171 1.35 -1.12 10.61
N THR A 172 2.68 -1.03 10.68
CA THR A 172 3.57 -1.48 9.59
C THR A 172 4.64 -2.47 10.04
N ARG A 173 4.36 -3.23 11.12
CA ARG A 173 5.33 -4.16 11.69
C ARG A 173 5.85 -5.16 10.66
N GLY A 174 7.17 -5.26 10.54
CA GLY A 174 7.84 -6.18 9.60
C GLY A 174 7.63 -5.87 8.13
N ALA A 175 7.15 -4.67 7.80
CA ALA A 175 6.99 -4.24 6.41
C ALA A 175 8.33 -3.86 5.77
N HIS A 176 8.38 -3.87 4.43
CA HIS A 176 9.57 -3.64 3.63
C HIS A 176 9.20 -2.84 2.37
N ASN A 177 10.06 -1.92 1.94
CA ASN A 177 9.84 -1.12 0.74
C ASN A 177 8.43 -0.48 0.67
N ILE A 178 8.00 0.13 1.77
CA ILE A 178 6.65 0.71 1.84
C ILE A 178 6.66 2.24 1.82
N THR A 179 5.56 2.80 1.37
CA THR A 179 5.28 4.23 1.51
C THR A 179 3.87 4.47 2.03
N LEU A 180 3.76 5.37 3.01
CA LEU A 180 2.52 6.03 3.38
C LEU A 180 2.67 7.52 3.11
N GLN A 181 1.91 8.06 2.17
CA GLN A 181 2.01 9.46 1.81
C GLN A 181 0.65 10.14 1.67
N ARG A 182 0.60 11.46 1.91
CA ARG A 182 -0.56 12.33 1.70
C ARG A 182 -1.85 11.79 2.32
N THR A 183 -1.71 11.16 3.49
CA THR A 183 -2.81 10.48 4.19
C THR A 183 -3.16 11.23 5.47
N LEU A 184 -4.47 11.41 5.69
CA LEU A 184 -5.00 11.93 6.95
C LEU A 184 -5.22 10.77 7.92
N ILE A 185 -4.64 10.89 9.10
CA ILE A 185 -4.90 10.02 10.26
C ILE A 185 -5.48 10.91 11.36
N SER A 186 -6.69 10.65 11.79
CA SER A 186 -7.31 11.51 12.80
C SER A 186 -8.32 10.80 13.68
N GLU A 187 -8.60 11.40 14.84
CA GLU A 187 -9.74 11.04 15.68
C GLU A 187 -9.79 9.55 16.04
N ALA A 188 -8.65 8.94 16.38
CA ALA A 188 -8.64 7.59 16.95
C ALA A 188 -9.50 7.58 18.22
N LEU A 189 -10.35 6.57 18.40
CA LEU A 189 -11.31 6.48 19.49
C LEU A 189 -10.59 6.16 20.80
N ASN A 190 -10.60 7.08 21.76
CA ASN A 190 -9.77 6.98 22.93
C ASN A 190 -10.32 5.99 23.98
N ALA A 191 -11.56 6.15 24.44
CA ALA A 191 -12.17 5.30 25.48
C ALA A 191 -13.31 4.43 24.92
N ALA A 192 -13.08 3.72 23.82
CA ALA A 192 -14.13 3.08 23.05
C ALA A 192 -14.22 1.54 23.22
N GLY A 193 -13.63 0.99 24.27
CA GLY A 193 -13.74 -0.44 24.60
C GLY A 193 -12.70 -1.32 23.96
N HIS A 194 -11.43 -1.05 24.19
CA HIS A 194 -10.32 -1.89 23.74
C HIS A 194 -10.29 -3.22 24.50
N LYS A 195 -10.35 -4.37 23.80
CA LYS A 195 -10.52 -5.70 24.40
C LYS A 195 -9.38 -6.18 25.31
N LYS A 196 -8.18 -5.65 25.15
CA LYS A 196 -7.00 -6.04 25.95
C LYS A 196 -6.91 -5.32 27.30
N TYR A 197 -7.72 -4.30 27.50
CA TYR A 197 -7.61 -3.42 28.65
C TYR A 197 -8.96 -3.30 29.36
N PRO A 198 -8.98 -2.92 30.65
CA PRO A 198 -10.22 -2.66 31.38
C PRO A 198 -11.12 -1.63 30.69
N PRO A 199 -12.44 -1.68 30.89
CA PRO A 199 -13.36 -0.66 30.39
C PRO A 199 -12.93 0.76 30.81
N GLY A 200 -13.00 1.70 29.87
CA GLY A 200 -12.60 3.10 30.10
C GLY A 200 -11.10 3.37 29.91
N THR A 201 -10.28 2.35 29.66
CA THR A 201 -8.87 2.57 29.33
C THR A 201 -8.74 3.34 28.03
N GLU A 202 -7.95 4.40 28.07
CA GLU A 202 -7.68 5.26 26.92
C GLU A 202 -6.67 4.62 25.96
N HIS A 203 -7.01 4.59 24.66
CA HIS A 203 -6.17 3.97 23.62
C HIS A 203 -6.37 4.61 22.23
N GLY A 204 -6.48 5.91 22.18
CA GLY A 204 -6.69 6.66 20.94
C GLY A 204 -5.40 6.91 20.16
N TYR A 205 -4.78 5.89 19.57
CA TYR A 205 -3.46 5.96 18.99
C TYR A 205 -3.46 6.09 17.46
N ALA A 206 -2.53 6.92 16.94
CA ALA A 206 -2.44 7.16 15.50
C ALA A 206 -1.69 6.05 14.77
N ALA A 207 -0.42 5.77 15.11
CA ALA A 207 0.39 4.90 14.28
C ALA A 207 1.51 4.17 15.03
N SER A 208 1.71 2.89 14.69
CA SER A 208 2.87 2.10 15.07
C SER A 208 3.69 1.75 13.84
N ILE A 209 4.81 2.45 13.66
CA ILE A 209 5.73 2.23 12.56
C ILE A 209 6.72 1.13 12.93
N GLY A 210 6.83 0.13 12.07
CA GLY A 210 7.81 -0.96 12.20
C GLY A 210 8.23 -1.43 10.82
N GLY A 211 9.15 -2.40 10.78
CA GLY A 211 9.78 -2.84 9.55
C GLY A 211 11.13 -2.18 9.34
N ASP A 212 11.77 -2.31 8.19
CA ASP A 212 13.14 -1.85 8.00
C ASP A 212 13.33 -0.85 6.83
N ILE A 213 12.49 -0.83 5.84
CA ILE A 213 12.57 0.13 4.72
C ILE A 213 11.19 0.73 4.47
N GLY A 214 10.98 1.95 4.94
CA GLY A 214 9.69 2.64 4.78
C GLY A 214 9.83 4.15 4.70
N SER A 215 8.91 4.78 3.98
CA SER A 215 8.77 6.23 3.87
C SER A 215 7.40 6.66 4.37
N PHE A 216 7.40 7.65 5.27
CA PHE A 216 6.17 8.21 5.88
C PHE A 216 6.24 9.72 5.76
N HIS A 217 5.59 10.30 4.76
CA HIS A 217 5.74 11.73 4.47
C HIS A 217 4.47 12.38 3.95
N HIS A 218 4.37 13.70 4.11
CA HIS A 218 3.22 14.51 3.71
C HIS A 218 1.89 14.02 4.34
N ASN A 219 1.96 13.39 5.52
CA ASN A 219 0.78 12.95 6.23
C ASN A 219 0.37 13.97 7.29
N LEU A 220 -0.91 14.03 7.60
CA LEU A 220 -1.43 14.78 8.73
C LEU A 220 -1.94 13.81 9.80
N LEU A 221 -1.39 13.92 11.01
CA LEU A 221 -1.88 13.22 12.19
C LEU A 221 -2.52 14.27 13.11
N ALA A 222 -3.79 14.11 13.42
CA ALA A 222 -4.54 15.08 14.18
C ALA A 222 -5.53 14.43 15.15
N HIS A 223 -5.75 15.05 16.30
CA HIS A 223 -6.74 14.61 17.28
C HIS A 223 -6.64 13.13 17.70
N CYS A 224 -5.41 12.60 17.81
CA CYS A 224 -5.13 11.31 18.41
C CYS A 224 -4.44 11.51 19.74
N ALA A 225 -4.78 10.70 20.74
CA ALA A 225 -4.25 10.82 22.11
C ALA A 225 -2.74 10.52 22.19
N GLY A 226 -2.21 9.72 21.26
CA GLY A 226 -0.79 9.38 21.24
C GLY A 226 -0.35 8.66 19.95
N ARG A 227 0.91 8.20 19.96
CA ARG A 227 1.56 7.53 18.83
C ARG A 227 1.50 8.32 17.52
N ASN A 228 1.74 9.61 17.59
CA ASN A 228 1.80 10.54 16.45
C ASN A 228 3.26 10.72 15.96
N TRP A 229 3.86 9.81 15.58
CA TRP A 229 4.31 8.50 15.26
C TRP A 229 4.87 7.74 16.48
N SER A 230 4.73 6.41 16.52
CA SER A 230 5.44 5.53 17.43
C SER A 230 6.33 4.57 16.65
N LEU A 231 7.61 4.51 17.00
CA LEU A 231 8.51 3.52 16.42
C LEU A 231 8.30 2.19 17.16
N ALA A 232 7.59 1.27 16.54
CA ALA A 232 7.30 -0.05 17.07
C ALA A 232 8.45 -1.03 16.78
N GLY A 233 8.56 -2.08 17.57
CA GLY A 233 9.63 -3.07 17.46
C GLY A 233 9.80 -3.66 16.06
N GLY A 234 11.02 -4.05 15.74
CA GLY A 234 11.48 -4.49 14.42
C GLY A 234 12.50 -3.56 13.81
N LEU A 235 12.54 -2.29 14.24
CA LEU A 235 13.58 -1.33 13.84
C LEU A 235 14.96 -1.68 14.41
N CYS A 236 15.02 -2.52 15.43
CA CYS A 236 16.26 -2.95 16.07
C CYS A 236 16.65 -4.39 15.69
N ARG A 237 16.25 -4.92 14.58
CA ARG A 237 16.93 -6.09 14.04
C ARG A 237 18.36 -5.66 13.73
N LYS A 238 19.32 -6.26 14.46
CA LYS A 238 20.74 -6.10 14.15
C LYS A 238 20.91 -6.17 12.63
N HIS A 239 21.41 -5.11 12.07
CA HIS A 239 21.77 -5.05 10.68
C HIS A 239 22.61 -6.28 10.34
N ARG A 240 22.04 -7.27 9.72
CA ARG A 240 22.84 -8.31 9.07
C ARG A 240 23.39 -7.63 7.84
N PRO A 241 24.70 -7.45 7.72
CA PRO A 241 25.26 -6.93 6.50
C PRO A 241 24.77 -7.82 5.37
N ASN A 242 24.22 -7.20 4.34
CA ASN A 242 23.86 -7.92 3.12
C ASN A 242 25.13 -8.56 2.58
N PRO A 243 25.23 -9.89 2.45
CA PRO A 243 26.45 -10.54 1.97
C PRO A 243 26.70 -10.31 0.47
N GLN A 244 25.98 -9.39 -0.17
CA GLN A 244 26.07 -9.08 -1.61
C GLN A 244 26.29 -7.59 -1.91
N VAL A 245 26.99 -6.87 -1.05
CA VAL A 245 27.60 -5.57 -1.38
C VAL A 245 29.10 -5.66 -1.15
#